data_7d094a3bd7df234894b5337102a4b272
#
_entry.id   7d094a3bd7df234894b5337102a4b272
#
_cell.length_a   1.000
_cell.length_b   1.000
_cell.length_c   1.000
_cell.angle_alpha   90.00
_cell.angle_beta   90.00
_cell.angle_gamma   90.00
#
_symmetry.space_group_name_H-M   'P 1'
#
loop_
_entity.id
_entity.type
_entity.pdbx_description
1 polymer ?
#
loop_
_entity_poly.entity_id
_entity_poly.type
_entity_poly.pdbx_seq_one_letter_code
_entity_poly.pdbx_strand_id
1 'polypeptide(L)'
;MRDMLYIVIVMLVVFILLTAYFYARYRLLCRAIKKADKDLKSIIKNIDENQIIKQEEPNKELENLLATINDSLKAIRSERIIYEKREKEFQKQIENISHDLRTPLTSILGYLKILDQSGLEQEDKEALAIIQRKAYLLQRLISQFYDFSRLTSEDYVLEMEQIDIARLLRETVIDYYQELSVKNLEIDLDIPEHPILVEANSNAMERVFLNLLQNACRYAESKLKIGIEQSKDEVTVSFENNVTDFSEDDLNSIFERFYMRDNARSDGASGLGLTIAKHLVEKMHGMLEAELKDEKWLRLKIKLVNIENI
;
A
#
# COMPACT_ATOMS: atom_id res chain seq x y z
N MET A 1 63.83 -15.05 54.07
CA MET A 1 62.79 -13.99 54.05
C MET A 1 62.91 -13.07 52.84
N ARG A 2 64.07 -12.53 52.47
CA ARG A 2 64.25 -11.65 51.28
C ARG A 2 63.87 -12.30 49.96
N ASP A 3 64.28 -13.56 49.77
CA ASP A 3 63.97 -14.29 48.50
C ASP A 3 62.51 -14.63 48.35
N MET A 4 61.81 -14.95 49.46
CA MET A 4 60.37 -15.18 49.44
C MET A 4 59.58 -13.89 49.15
N LEU A 5 60.02 -12.74 49.68
CA LEU A 5 59.41 -11.45 49.38
C LEU A 5 59.60 -11.06 47.92
N TYR A 6 60.75 -11.33 47.32
CA TYR A 6 61.05 -11.09 45.92
C TYR A 6 60.14 -11.94 44.99
N ILE A 7 59.96 -13.22 45.31
CA ILE A 7 59.06 -14.11 44.54
C ILE A 7 57.63 -13.60 44.59
N VAL A 8 57.14 -13.19 45.76
CA VAL A 8 55.77 -12.64 45.90
C VAL A 8 55.59 -11.35 45.09
N ILE A 9 56.57 -10.47 45.07
CA ILE A 9 56.51 -9.23 44.29
C ILE A 9 56.47 -9.54 42.78
N VAL A 10 57.30 -10.50 42.30
CA VAL A 10 57.31 -10.93 40.90
C VAL A 10 55.97 -11.56 40.51
N MET A 11 55.39 -12.43 41.34
CA MET A 11 54.07 -13.01 41.09
C MET A 11 52.97 -11.92 41.02
N LEU A 12 53.00 -10.93 41.87
CA LEU A 12 52.05 -9.85 41.89
C LEU A 12 52.15 -8.97 40.64
N VAL A 13 53.38 -8.65 40.18
CA VAL A 13 53.62 -7.94 38.93
C VAL A 13 53.10 -8.74 37.72
N VAL A 14 53.40 -10.04 37.65
CA VAL A 14 52.90 -10.92 36.59
C VAL A 14 51.36 -10.94 36.60
N PHE A 15 50.73 -11.07 37.78
CA PHE A 15 49.28 -11.02 37.90
C PHE A 15 48.66 -9.70 37.41
N ILE A 16 49.26 -8.55 37.79
CA ILE A 16 48.82 -7.24 37.31
C ILE A 16 48.96 -7.13 35.80
N LEU A 17 50.05 -7.61 35.23
CA LEU A 17 50.24 -7.58 33.75
C LEU A 17 49.23 -8.46 33.01
N LEU A 18 48.95 -9.68 33.56
CA LEU A 18 47.93 -10.57 32.99
C LEU A 18 46.53 -9.94 33.07
N THR A 19 46.16 -9.36 34.20
CA THR A 19 44.83 -8.70 34.35
C THR A 19 44.71 -7.50 33.43
N ALA A 20 45.76 -6.69 33.31
CA ALA A 20 45.79 -5.56 32.36
C ALA A 20 45.66 -6.03 30.91
N TYR A 21 46.36 -7.12 30.54
CA TYR A 21 46.26 -7.71 29.20
C TYR A 21 44.83 -8.21 28.89
N PHE A 22 44.23 -9.01 29.81
CA PHE A 22 42.88 -9.50 29.63
C PHE A 22 41.86 -8.37 29.60
N TYR A 23 42.02 -7.35 30.42
CA TYR A 23 41.15 -6.14 30.39
C TYR A 23 41.24 -5.38 29.08
N ALA A 24 42.45 -5.20 28.54
CA ALA A 24 42.66 -4.57 27.24
C ALA A 24 41.97 -5.38 26.12
N ARG A 25 42.17 -6.70 26.08
CA ARG A 25 41.53 -7.61 25.12
C ARG A 25 40.00 -7.55 25.20
N TYR A 26 39.46 -7.57 26.42
CA TYR A 26 38.02 -7.42 26.64
C TYR A 26 37.48 -6.08 26.12
N ARG A 27 38.18 -4.99 26.40
CA ARG A 27 37.81 -3.64 25.91
C ARG A 27 37.81 -3.55 24.38
N LEU A 28 38.79 -4.17 23.72
CA LEU A 28 38.86 -4.22 22.25
C LEU A 28 37.69 -5.02 21.67
N LEU A 29 37.41 -6.20 22.22
CA LEU A 29 36.27 -7.02 21.78
C LEU A 29 34.93 -6.28 21.93
N CYS A 30 34.70 -5.62 23.07
CA CYS A 30 33.50 -4.82 23.29
C CYS A 30 33.34 -3.68 22.28
N ARG A 31 34.46 -3.04 21.88
CA ARG A 31 34.43 -1.98 20.85
C ARG A 31 34.10 -2.57 19.48
N ALA A 32 34.70 -3.69 19.11
CA ALA A 32 34.44 -4.38 17.85
C ALA A 32 32.97 -4.78 17.71
N ILE A 33 32.37 -5.36 18.77
CA ILE A 33 30.97 -5.73 18.80
C ILE A 33 30.05 -4.50 18.65
N LYS A 34 30.34 -3.42 19.38
CA LYS A 34 29.53 -2.17 19.27
C LYS A 34 29.59 -1.55 17.89
N LYS A 35 30.78 -1.62 17.23
CA LYS A 35 30.93 -1.15 15.86
C LYS A 35 30.14 -2.01 14.89
N ALA A 36 30.25 -3.34 14.99
CA ALA A 36 29.49 -4.28 14.18
C ALA A 36 27.97 -4.10 14.31
N ASP A 37 27.45 -3.86 15.53
CA ASP A 37 26.03 -3.54 15.77
C ASP A 37 25.58 -2.25 15.07
N LYS A 38 26.41 -1.20 15.15
CA LYS A 38 26.14 0.05 14.47
C LYS A 38 26.13 -0.09 12.94
N ASP A 39 27.11 -0.81 12.40
CA ASP A 39 27.22 -1.06 10.96
C ASP A 39 26.04 -1.91 10.47
N LEU A 40 25.64 -2.96 11.22
CA LEU A 40 24.48 -3.80 10.92
C LEU A 40 23.19 -2.98 10.89
N LYS A 41 22.96 -2.12 11.88
CA LYS A 41 21.78 -1.23 11.91
C LYS A 41 21.73 -0.27 10.73
N SER A 42 22.89 0.25 10.32
CA SER A 42 23.00 1.10 9.12
C SER A 42 22.68 0.34 7.84
N ILE A 43 23.20 -0.89 7.70
CA ILE A 43 22.98 -1.76 6.55
C ILE A 43 21.50 -2.18 6.44
N ILE A 44 20.86 -2.52 7.59
CA ILE A 44 19.43 -2.88 7.61
C ILE A 44 18.55 -1.70 7.16
N LYS A 45 18.93 -0.46 7.52
CA LYS A 45 18.20 0.73 7.10
C LYS A 45 18.32 1.01 5.60
N ASN A 46 19.48 0.67 5.01
CA ASN A 46 19.80 0.86 3.59
C ASN A 46 20.25 -0.46 2.98
N ILE A 47 19.38 -1.47 2.96
CA ILE A 47 19.74 -2.86 2.60
C ILE A 47 20.18 -2.99 1.13
N ASP A 48 19.81 -2.04 0.29
CA ASP A 48 20.11 -2.01 -1.15
C ASP A 48 21.56 -1.62 -1.43
N GLU A 49 22.22 -0.93 -0.50
CA GLU A 49 23.62 -0.62 -0.63
C GLU A 49 24.46 -1.89 -0.38
N ASN A 50 25.41 -2.17 -1.28
CA ASN A 50 26.24 -3.39 -1.19
C ASN A 50 27.33 -3.28 -0.10
N GLN A 51 26.90 -2.86 1.10
CA GLN A 51 27.78 -2.73 2.26
C GLN A 51 27.92 -4.07 2.98
N ILE A 52 29.10 -4.32 3.54
CA ILE A 52 29.44 -5.49 4.36
C ILE A 52 29.96 -5.02 5.72
N ILE A 53 29.71 -5.80 6.75
CA ILE A 53 30.29 -5.58 8.08
C ILE A 53 31.75 -6.02 8.02
N LYS A 54 32.69 -5.07 8.20
CA LYS A 54 34.14 -5.35 8.20
C LYS A 54 34.62 -5.57 9.62
N GLN A 55 35.50 -6.55 9.78
CA GLN A 55 36.21 -6.77 11.04
C GLN A 55 37.57 -6.04 10.99
N GLU A 56 37.93 -5.39 12.10
CA GLU A 56 39.21 -4.72 12.29
C GLU A 56 40.12 -5.41 13.32
N GLU A 57 39.58 -6.31 14.13
CA GLU A 57 40.25 -6.98 15.23
C GLU A 57 40.45 -8.47 14.97
N PRO A 58 41.60 -9.05 15.28
CA PRO A 58 41.89 -10.47 15.07
C PRO A 58 41.22 -11.34 16.10
N ASN A 59 39.94 -11.66 15.92
CA ASN A 59 39.19 -12.62 16.72
C ASN A 59 38.44 -13.56 15.79
N LYS A 60 38.85 -14.81 15.74
CA LYS A 60 38.37 -15.83 14.81
C LYS A 60 36.88 -16.16 14.99
N GLU A 61 36.38 -16.16 16.22
CA GLU A 61 34.98 -16.43 16.54
C GLU A 61 34.09 -15.28 16.05
N LEU A 62 34.52 -14.03 16.26
CA LEU A 62 33.80 -12.88 15.78
C LEU A 62 33.84 -12.81 14.24
N GLU A 63 34.96 -13.12 13.61
CA GLU A 63 35.13 -13.21 12.16
C GLU A 63 34.13 -14.19 11.55
N ASN A 64 34.04 -15.41 12.08
CA ASN A 64 33.08 -16.43 11.64
C ASN A 64 31.63 -15.96 11.78
N LEU A 65 31.30 -15.32 12.90
CA LEU A 65 29.95 -14.76 13.11
C LEU A 65 29.62 -13.67 12.09
N LEU A 66 30.53 -12.71 11.87
CA LEU A 66 30.33 -11.63 10.91
C LEU A 66 30.27 -12.15 9.47
N ALA A 67 31.04 -13.18 9.12
CA ALA A 67 30.95 -13.85 7.83
C ALA A 67 29.55 -14.47 7.63
N THR A 68 29.04 -15.20 8.61
CA THR A 68 27.69 -15.78 8.55
C THR A 68 26.60 -14.70 8.41
N ILE A 69 26.73 -13.57 9.11
CA ILE A 69 25.82 -12.44 9.00
C ILE A 69 25.90 -11.82 7.59
N ASN A 70 27.09 -11.60 7.07
CA ASN A 70 27.29 -11.06 5.72
C ASN A 70 26.74 -11.99 4.63
N ASP A 71 26.89 -13.32 4.77
CA ASP A 71 26.30 -14.30 3.86
C ASP A 71 24.76 -14.27 3.92
N SER A 72 24.20 -14.16 5.12
CA SER A 72 22.75 -14.01 5.31
C SER A 72 22.21 -12.71 4.67
N LEU A 73 22.90 -11.59 4.87
CA LEU A 73 22.55 -10.31 4.23
C LEU A 73 22.62 -10.41 2.70
N LYS A 74 23.63 -11.11 2.17
CA LYS A 74 23.76 -11.34 0.72
C LYS A 74 22.61 -12.21 0.18
N ALA A 75 22.21 -13.25 0.90
CA ALA A 75 21.07 -14.09 0.53
C ALA A 75 19.76 -13.29 0.50
N ILE A 76 19.48 -12.47 1.54
CA ILE A 76 18.29 -11.60 1.61
C ILE A 76 18.27 -10.62 0.44
N ARG A 77 19.40 -9.97 0.10
CA ARG A 77 19.49 -9.06 -1.05
C ARG A 77 19.21 -9.79 -2.38
N SER A 78 19.80 -10.97 -2.55
CA SER A 78 19.60 -11.76 -3.77
C SER A 78 18.13 -12.16 -3.92
N GLU A 79 17.47 -12.56 -2.86
CA GLU A 79 16.05 -12.91 -2.86
C GLU A 79 15.18 -11.71 -3.18
N ARG A 80 15.48 -10.54 -2.61
CA ARG A 80 14.80 -9.28 -2.92
C ARG A 80 14.92 -8.90 -4.39
N ILE A 81 16.12 -8.95 -4.98
CA ILE A 81 16.34 -8.67 -6.40
C ILE A 81 15.53 -9.63 -7.28
N ILE A 82 15.48 -10.92 -6.93
CA ILE A 82 14.67 -11.91 -7.66
C ILE A 82 13.18 -11.57 -7.53
N TYR A 83 12.72 -11.17 -6.35
CA TYR A 83 11.34 -10.76 -6.11
C TYR A 83 10.96 -9.53 -6.94
N GLU A 84 11.75 -8.47 -6.90
CA GLU A 84 11.56 -7.26 -7.68
C GLU A 84 11.54 -7.54 -9.20
N LYS A 85 12.43 -8.41 -9.67
CA LYS A 85 12.43 -8.83 -11.07
C LYS A 85 11.16 -9.57 -11.46
N ARG A 86 10.69 -10.51 -10.63
CA ARG A 86 9.43 -11.24 -10.86
C ARG A 86 8.23 -10.30 -10.86
N GLU A 87 8.20 -9.33 -9.95
CA GLU A 87 7.12 -8.32 -9.90
C GLU A 87 7.08 -7.50 -11.19
N LYS A 88 8.23 -7.01 -11.69
CA LYS A 88 8.32 -6.29 -12.97
C LYS A 88 7.91 -7.17 -14.18
N GLU A 89 8.33 -8.42 -14.21
CA GLU A 89 7.92 -9.36 -15.26
C GLU A 89 6.40 -9.62 -15.22
N PHE A 90 5.83 -9.78 -14.04
CA PHE A 90 4.39 -9.97 -13.85
C PHE A 90 3.59 -8.75 -14.31
N GLN A 91 4.02 -7.53 -13.96
CA GLN A 91 3.40 -6.29 -14.40
C GLN A 91 3.41 -6.18 -15.93
N LYS A 92 4.54 -6.47 -16.57
CA LYS A 92 4.65 -6.46 -18.04
C LYS A 92 3.74 -7.49 -18.71
N GLN A 93 3.58 -8.67 -18.10
CA GLN A 93 2.63 -9.67 -18.60
C GLN A 93 1.19 -9.19 -18.50
N ILE A 94 0.81 -8.55 -17.39
CA ILE A 94 -0.52 -7.94 -17.21
C ILE A 94 -0.78 -6.89 -18.27
N GLU A 95 0.18 -6.01 -18.51
CA GLU A 95 0.09 -4.96 -19.54
C GLU A 95 -0.17 -5.55 -20.93
N ASN A 96 0.60 -6.56 -21.32
CA ASN A 96 0.43 -7.25 -22.59
C ASN A 96 -0.94 -7.93 -22.71
N ILE A 97 -1.36 -8.69 -21.68
CA ILE A 97 -2.66 -9.37 -21.66
C ILE A 97 -3.81 -8.36 -21.75
N SER A 98 -3.70 -7.25 -21.05
CA SER A 98 -4.73 -6.18 -21.07
C SER A 98 -4.86 -5.55 -22.45
N HIS A 99 -3.72 -5.31 -23.13
CA HIS A 99 -3.71 -4.82 -24.51
C HIS A 99 -4.34 -5.82 -25.46
N ASP A 100 -3.94 -7.10 -25.40
CA ASP A 100 -4.39 -8.15 -26.28
C ASP A 100 -5.88 -8.51 -26.10
N LEU A 101 -6.42 -8.29 -24.89
CA LEU A 101 -7.85 -8.44 -24.61
C LEU A 101 -8.67 -7.21 -25.05
N ARG A 102 -8.11 -5.99 -24.95
CA ARG A 102 -8.80 -4.76 -25.33
C ARG A 102 -9.15 -4.76 -26.82
N THR A 103 -8.25 -5.20 -27.67
CA THR A 103 -8.39 -5.17 -29.13
C THR A 103 -9.60 -5.99 -29.65
N PRO A 104 -9.74 -7.31 -29.37
CA PRO A 104 -10.90 -8.09 -29.81
C PRO A 104 -12.21 -7.58 -29.17
N LEU A 105 -12.15 -7.12 -27.92
CA LEU A 105 -13.32 -6.62 -27.23
C LEU A 105 -13.84 -5.32 -27.84
N THR A 106 -12.95 -4.40 -28.22
CA THR A 106 -13.31 -3.18 -28.95
C THR A 106 -13.98 -3.52 -30.29
N SER A 107 -13.49 -4.55 -30.99
CA SER A 107 -14.11 -5.04 -32.24
C SER A 107 -15.51 -5.61 -31.98
N ILE A 108 -15.69 -6.44 -30.95
CA ILE A 108 -17.00 -7.00 -30.56
C ILE A 108 -17.99 -5.86 -30.26
N LEU A 109 -17.59 -4.88 -29.46
CA LEU A 109 -18.44 -3.70 -29.14
C LEU A 109 -18.74 -2.88 -30.37
N GLY A 110 -17.78 -2.73 -31.29
CA GLY A 110 -17.98 -2.05 -32.57
C GLY A 110 -19.05 -2.76 -33.40
N TYR A 111 -18.98 -4.08 -33.59
CA TYR A 111 -19.99 -4.84 -34.29
C TYR A 111 -21.36 -4.79 -33.63
N LEU A 112 -21.43 -4.91 -32.31
CA LEU A 112 -22.70 -4.79 -31.57
C LEU A 112 -23.34 -3.40 -31.75
N LYS A 113 -22.55 -2.34 -31.92
CA LYS A 113 -23.03 -0.97 -32.10
C LYS A 113 -23.61 -0.73 -33.50
N ILE A 114 -23.06 -1.37 -34.54
CA ILE A 114 -23.53 -1.20 -35.93
C ILE A 114 -24.56 -2.23 -36.34
N LEU A 115 -24.88 -3.23 -35.49
CA LEU A 115 -25.86 -4.26 -35.77
C LEU A 115 -27.26 -3.62 -35.91
N ASP A 116 -27.91 -3.84 -37.04
CA ASP A 116 -29.29 -3.44 -37.29
C ASP A 116 -30.26 -4.32 -36.47
N GLN A 117 -30.92 -3.71 -35.50
CA GLN A 117 -31.87 -4.40 -34.62
C GLN A 117 -33.33 -4.26 -35.10
N SER A 118 -33.59 -3.63 -36.26
CA SER A 118 -34.95 -3.32 -36.74
C SER A 118 -35.77 -4.54 -37.06
N GLY A 119 -35.11 -5.65 -37.48
CA GLY A 119 -35.75 -6.91 -37.86
C GLY A 119 -35.71 -8.01 -36.79
N LEU A 120 -35.17 -7.74 -35.61
CA LEU A 120 -35.02 -8.75 -34.54
C LEU A 120 -36.30 -8.85 -33.67
N GLU A 121 -36.58 -10.06 -33.19
CA GLU A 121 -37.60 -10.31 -32.19
C GLU A 121 -37.19 -9.68 -30.82
N GLN A 122 -38.19 -9.49 -29.94
CA GLN A 122 -37.94 -8.82 -28.63
C GLN A 122 -36.93 -9.61 -27.79
N GLU A 123 -37.01 -10.94 -27.81
CA GLU A 123 -36.09 -11.83 -27.09
C GLU A 123 -34.64 -11.70 -27.56
N ASP A 124 -34.43 -11.59 -28.88
CA ASP A 124 -33.10 -11.38 -29.47
C ASP A 124 -32.53 -10.00 -29.09
N LYS A 125 -33.35 -8.95 -29.05
CA LYS A 125 -32.95 -7.60 -28.62
C LYS A 125 -32.51 -7.61 -27.17
N GLU A 126 -33.23 -8.31 -26.30
CA GLU A 126 -32.87 -8.44 -24.87
C GLU A 126 -31.55 -9.22 -24.71
N ALA A 127 -31.37 -10.32 -25.45
CA ALA A 127 -30.12 -11.07 -25.45
C ALA A 127 -28.93 -10.23 -25.92
N LEU A 128 -29.09 -9.44 -27.00
CA LEU A 128 -28.06 -8.52 -27.47
C LEU A 128 -27.72 -7.43 -26.46
N ALA A 129 -28.73 -6.86 -25.77
CA ALA A 129 -28.50 -5.88 -24.72
C ALA A 129 -27.71 -6.47 -23.54
N ILE A 130 -27.97 -7.74 -23.19
CA ILE A 130 -27.20 -8.46 -22.18
C ILE A 130 -25.76 -8.65 -22.62
N ILE A 131 -25.53 -9.10 -23.86
CA ILE A 131 -24.18 -9.30 -24.43
C ILE A 131 -23.40 -7.99 -24.43
N GLN A 132 -24.04 -6.91 -24.90
CA GLN A 132 -23.43 -5.57 -24.92
C GLN A 132 -23.02 -5.11 -23.53
N ARG A 133 -23.90 -5.27 -22.55
CA ARG A 133 -23.62 -4.94 -21.13
C ARG A 133 -22.45 -5.73 -20.59
N LYS A 134 -22.37 -7.04 -20.87
CA LYS A 134 -21.28 -7.92 -20.46
C LYS A 134 -19.96 -7.56 -21.14
N ALA A 135 -19.99 -7.16 -22.41
CA ALA A 135 -18.81 -6.71 -23.14
C ALA A 135 -18.27 -5.38 -22.58
N TYR A 136 -19.12 -4.40 -22.28
CA TYR A 136 -18.69 -3.16 -21.59
C TYR A 136 -18.14 -3.43 -20.20
N LEU A 137 -18.76 -4.36 -19.47
CA LEU A 137 -18.24 -4.77 -18.17
C LEU A 137 -16.82 -5.33 -18.27
N LEU A 138 -16.60 -6.26 -19.23
CA LEU A 138 -15.28 -6.84 -19.44
C LEU A 138 -14.24 -5.79 -19.84
N GLN A 139 -14.62 -4.84 -20.72
CA GLN A 139 -13.74 -3.72 -21.08
C GLN A 139 -13.32 -2.90 -19.86
N ARG A 140 -14.26 -2.59 -18.96
CA ARG A 140 -13.97 -1.87 -17.72
C ARG A 140 -13.04 -2.66 -16.80
N LEU A 141 -13.28 -3.98 -16.65
CA LEU A 141 -12.42 -4.84 -15.81
C LEU A 141 -10.99 -4.88 -16.33
N ILE A 142 -10.81 -5.04 -17.66
CA ILE A 142 -9.48 -5.03 -18.29
C ILE A 142 -8.78 -3.69 -18.07
N SER A 143 -9.51 -2.55 -18.22
CA SER A 143 -8.94 -1.23 -17.97
C SER A 143 -8.54 -1.04 -16.52
N GLN A 144 -9.37 -1.46 -15.57
CA GLN A 144 -9.04 -1.39 -14.15
C GLN A 144 -7.82 -2.26 -13.79
N PHE A 145 -7.71 -3.43 -14.41
CA PHE A 145 -6.58 -4.34 -14.21
C PHE A 145 -5.26 -3.77 -14.77
N TYR A 146 -5.32 -3.18 -15.96
CA TYR A 146 -4.19 -2.47 -16.56
C TYR A 146 -3.73 -1.31 -15.68
N ASP A 147 -4.68 -0.46 -15.27
CA ASP A 147 -4.40 0.68 -14.40
C ASP A 147 -3.79 0.25 -13.07
N PHE A 148 -4.33 -0.82 -12.48
CA PHE A 148 -3.78 -1.40 -11.25
C PHE A 148 -2.33 -1.85 -11.45
N SER A 149 -2.03 -2.58 -12.51
CA SER A 149 -0.68 -3.02 -12.83
C SER A 149 0.29 -1.84 -12.98
N ARG A 150 -0.15 -0.77 -13.66
CA ARG A 150 0.66 0.44 -13.84
C ARG A 150 0.90 1.18 -12.52
N LEU A 151 -0.13 1.32 -11.70
CA LEU A 151 -0.06 2.01 -10.42
C LEU A 151 0.84 1.30 -9.39
N THR A 152 0.88 -0.03 -9.43
CA THR A 152 1.73 -0.83 -8.54
C THR A 152 3.20 -0.87 -8.99
N SER A 153 3.54 -0.32 -10.17
CA SER A 153 4.92 -0.18 -10.62
C SER A 153 5.71 0.75 -9.71
N GLU A 154 6.95 0.37 -9.37
CA GLU A 154 7.89 1.23 -8.64
C GLU A 154 8.25 2.49 -9.44
N ASP A 155 8.24 2.38 -10.78
CA ASP A 155 8.56 3.48 -11.69
C ASP A 155 7.39 4.50 -11.83
N TYR A 156 6.20 4.22 -11.24
CA TYR A 156 5.08 5.15 -11.28
C TYR A 156 5.22 6.23 -10.20
N VAL A 157 5.68 7.39 -10.60
CA VAL A 157 5.86 8.57 -9.74
C VAL A 157 4.64 9.47 -9.86
N LEU A 158 4.09 9.89 -8.73
CA LEU A 158 3.04 10.90 -8.65
C LEU A 158 3.69 12.29 -8.51
N GLU A 159 3.28 13.23 -9.35
CA GLU A 159 3.62 14.63 -9.16
C GLU A 159 2.78 15.18 -8.01
N MET A 160 3.43 15.51 -6.90
CA MET A 160 2.79 16.03 -5.69
C MET A 160 2.64 17.55 -5.81
N GLU A 161 1.48 18.05 -5.41
CA GLU A 161 1.14 19.48 -5.39
C GLU A 161 0.31 19.82 -4.15
N GLN A 162 0.21 21.12 -3.83
CA GLN A 162 -0.70 21.56 -2.77
C GLN A 162 -2.11 21.65 -3.36
N ILE A 163 -3.04 20.86 -2.82
CA ILE A 163 -4.44 20.84 -3.23
C ILE A 163 -5.36 21.20 -2.08
N ASP A 164 -6.48 21.84 -2.39
CA ASP A 164 -7.61 21.99 -1.45
C ASP A 164 -8.47 20.72 -1.48
N ILE A 165 -8.23 19.84 -0.50
CA ILE A 165 -8.89 18.54 -0.43
C ILE A 165 -10.39 18.67 -0.15
N ALA A 166 -10.82 19.70 0.58
CA ALA A 166 -12.24 19.94 0.87
C ALA A 166 -13.00 20.33 -0.40
N ARG A 167 -12.40 21.18 -1.23
CA ARG A 167 -12.95 21.54 -2.53
C ARG A 167 -12.99 20.33 -3.47
N LEU A 168 -11.90 19.60 -3.61
CA LEU A 168 -11.82 18.42 -4.48
C LEU A 168 -12.87 17.37 -4.09
N LEU A 169 -13.05 17.12 -2.79
CA LEU A 169 -14.05 16.17 -2.30
C LEU A 169 -15.48 16.63 -2.65
N ARG A 170 -15.81 17.94 -2.45
CA ARG A 170 -17.12 18.47 -2.82
C ARG A 170 -17.40 18.33 -4.31
N GLU A 171 -16.44 18.71 -5.16
CA GLU A 171 -16.57 18.58 -6.62
C GLU A 171 -16.80 17.12 -7.02
N THR A 172 -16.02 16.19 -6.50
CA THR A 172 -16.16 14.74 -6.78
C THR A 172 -17.52 14.18 -6.32
N VAL A 173 -18.02 14.58 -5.15
CA VAL A 173 -19.33 14.16 -4.65
C VAL A 173 -20.47 14.71 -5.52
N ILE A 174 -20.38 15.97 -5.96
CA ILE A 174 -21.36 16.58 -6.85
C ILE A 174 -21.40 15.86 -8.21
N ASP A 175 -20.23 15.58 -8.78
CA ASP A 175 -20.14 14.87 -10.06
C ASP A 175 -20.71 13.45 -10.00
N TYR A 176 -20.59 12.79 -8.83
CA TYR A 176 -21.09 11.45 -8.60
C TYR A 176 -22.53 11.41 -8.01
N TYR A 177 -23.18 12.56 -7.84
CA TYR A 177 -24.47 12.65 -7.15
C TYR A 177 -25.60 11.92 -7.86
N GLN A 178 -25.61 11.86 -9.19
CA GLN A 178 -26.65 11.16 -9.95
C GLN A 178 -26.65 9.66 -9.64
N GLU A 179 -25.48 9.04 -9.58
CA GLU A 179 -25.32 7.62 -9.25
C GLU A 179 -25.75 7.29 -7.81
N LEU A 180 -25.40 8.18 -6.87
CA LEU A 180 -25.82 8.06 -5.47
C LEU A 180 -27.36 8.19 -5.33
N SER A 181 -27.97 9.10 -6.10
CA SER A 181 -29.42 9.33 -6.07
C SER A 181 -30.23 8.13 -6.57
N VAL A 182 -29.71 7.39 -7.57
CA VAL A 182 -30.36 6.17 -8.08
C VAL A 182 -30.51 5.09 -6.99
N LYS A 183 -29.57 5.09 -6.01
CA LYS A 183 -29.60 4.14 -4.88
C LYS A 183 -30.48 4.57 -3.72
N ASN A 184 -31.10 5.77 -3.77
CA ASN A 184 -31.91 6.34 -2.70
C ASN A 184 -31.19 6.36 -1.33
N LEU A 185 -29.87 6.64 -1.32
CA LEU A 185 -29.09 6.75 -0.10
C LEU A 185 -29.38 8.10 0.59
N GLU A 186 -29.57 8.07 1.90
CA GLU A 186 -29.54 9.26 2.75
C GLU A 186 -28.07 9.69 2.92
N ILE A 187 -27.72 10.86 2.35
CA ILE A 187 -26.34 11.35 2.31
C ILE A 187 -26.20 12.48 3.33
N ASP A 188 -25.25 12.33 4.24
CA ASP A 188 -24.87 13.33 5.24
C ASP A 188 -23.45 13.82 4.94
N LEU A 189 -23.28 15.13 4.70
CA LEU A 189 -22.01 15.75 4.32
C LEU A 189 -21.54 16.72 5.41
N ASP A 190 -20.41 16.39 6.03
CA ASP A 190 -19.72 17.25 7.01
C ASP A 190 -18.36 17.68 6.43
N ILE A 191 -18.42 18.54 5.41
CA ILE A 191 -17.24 19.03 4.69
C ILE A 191 -17.12 20.54 4.94
N PRO A 192 -16.03 21.02 5.58
CA PRO A 192 -15.80 22.42 5.85
C PRO A 192 -15.85 23.29 4.58
N GLU A 193 -16.38 24.51 4.70
CA GLU A 193 -16.42 25.46 3.57
C GLU A 193 -15.06 26.11 3.28
N HIS A 194 -14.20 26.23 4.33
CA HIS A 194 -12.85 26.79 4.18
C HIS A 194 -11.91 25.80 3.48
N PRO A 195 -10.90 26.29 2.75
CA PRO A 195 -9.90 25.44 2.15
C PRO A 195 -9.10 24.64 3.18
N ILE A 196 -8.82 23.38 2.87
CA ILE A 196 -7.94 22.52 3.66
C ILE A 196 -6.83 22.03 2.73
N LEU A 197 -5.60 22.53 2.96
CA LEU A 197 -4.47 22.26 2.07
C LEU A 197 -3.71 21.01 2.52
N VAL A 198 -3.48 20.11 1.57
CA VAL A 198 -2.65 18.91 1.73
C VAL A 198 -1.70 18.77 0.54
N GLU A 199 -0.59 18.06 0.73
CA GLU A 199 0.31 17.68 -0.36
C GLU A 199 -0.15 16.35 -0.96
N ALA A 200 -0.68 16.39 -2.18
CA ALA A 200 -1.18 15.20 -2.87
C ALA A 200 -1.16 15.42 -4.40
N ASN A 201 -1.47 14.37 -5.16
CA ASN A 201 -1.76 14.48 -6.59
C ASN A 201 -3.27 14.56 -6.79
N SER A 202 -3.76 15.63 -7.42
CA SER A 202 -5.20 15.92 -7.58
C SER A 202 -5.94 14.78 -8.28
N ASN A 203 -5.44 14.30 -9.41
CA ASN A 203 -6.07 13.23 -10.20
C ASN A 203 -6.08 11.88 -9.45
N ALA A 204 -4.99 11.59 -8.73
CA ALA A 204 -4.91 10.38 -7.92
C ALA A 204 -5.90 10.42 -6.74
N MET A 205 -6.04 11.57 -6.08
CA MET A 205 -6.96 11.75 -4.96
C MET A 205 -8.42 11.70 -5.42
N GLU A 206 -8.77 12.35 -6.53
CA GLU A 206 -10.10 12.22 -7.15
C GLU A 206 -10.45 10.75 -7.42
N ARG A 207 -9.50 10.00 -7.97
CA ARG A 207 -9.68 8.57 -8.22
C ARG A 207 -9.87 7.76 -6.92
N VAL A 208 -9.17 8.13 -5.84
CA VAL A 208 -9.38 7.54 -4.51
C VAL A 208 -10.84 7.80 -4.08
N PHE A 209 -11.30 9.05 -4.13
CA PHE A 209 -12.66 9.40 -3.73
C PHE A 209 -13.71 8.66 -4.55
N LEU A 210 -13.55 8.60 -5.89
CA LEU A 210 -14.45 7.83 -6.75
C LEU A 210 -14.50 6.34 -6.38
N ASN A 211 -13.37 5.72 -6.06
CA ASN A 211 -13.37 4.33 -5.61
C ASN A 211 -14.11 4.12 -4.27
N LEU A 212 -13.98 5.08 -3.32
CA LEU A 212 -14.70 5.03 -2.05
C LEU A 212 -16.20 5.30 -2.23
N LEU A 213 -16.60 6.26 -3.08
CA LEU A 213 -17.99 6.51 -3.44
C LEU A 213 -18.64 5.31 -4.12
N GLN A 214 -17.95 4.68 -5.08
CA GLN A 214 -18.41 3.47 -5.75
C GLN A 214 -18.57 2.31 -4.76
N ASN A 215 -17.67 2.18 -3.79
CA ASN A 215 -17.79 1.19 -2.72
C ASN A 215 -19.03 1.47 -1.87
N ALA A 216 -19.19 2.71 -1.38
CA ALA A 216 -20.36 3.10 -0.61
C ALA A 216 -21.67 2.88 -1.40
N CYS A 217 -21.74 3.32 -2.66
CA CYS A 217 -22.90 3.12 -3.53
C CYS A 217 -23.27 1.65 -3.72
N ARG A 218 -22.29 0.74 -3.64
CA ARG A 218 -22.52 -0.70 -3.80
C ARG A 218 -22.96 -1.39 -2.51
N TYR A 219 -22.35 -1.03 -1.39
CA TYR A 219 -22.47 -1.77 -0.13
C TYR A 219 -23.28 -1.05 0.95
N ALA A 220 -23.54 0.25 0.78
CA ALA A 220 -24.44 0.96 1.69
C ALA A 220 -25.86 0.38 1.60
N GLU A 221 -26.48 0.16 2.73
CA GLU A 221 -27.87 -0.25 2.82
C GLU A 221 -28.83 0.93 2.58
N SER A 222 -28.61 2.05 3.27
CA SER A 222 -29.48 3.21 3.17
C SER A 222 -28.80 4.54 3.49
N LYS A 223 -27.63 4.55 4.15
CA LYS A 223 -27.01 5.76 4.65
C LYS A 223 -25.53 5.85 4.28
N LEU A 224 -25.11 7.06 3.90
CA LEU A 224 -23.71 7.40 3.62
C LEU A 224 -23.37 8.73 4.29
N LYS A 225 -22.32 8.73 5.12
CA LYS A 225 -21.74 9.94 5.72
C LYS A 225 -20.37 10.18 5.14
N ILE A 226 -20.09 11.42 4.74
CA ILE A 226 -18.79 11.84 4.21
C ILE A 226 -18.37 13.08 4.99
N GLY A 227 -17.17 13.04 5.57
CA GLY A 227 -16.69 14.16 6.38
C GLY A 227 -15.19 14.37 6.28
N ILE A 228 -14.75 15.58 6.67
CA ILE A 228 -13.34 15.93 6.83
C ILE A 228 -13.14 16.46 8.23
N GLU A 229 -12.20 15.85 8.94
CA GLU A 229 -11.71 16.30 10.23
C GLU A 229 -10.28 16.81 10.06
N GLN A 230 -9.99 18.03 10.54
CA GLN A 230 -8.66 18.61 10.53
C GLN A 230 -8.13 18.70 11.95
N SER A 231 -6.98 18.12 12.18
CA SER A 231 -6.19 18.29 13.40
C SER A 231 -4.91 19.09 13.10
N LYS A 232 -4.12 19.36 14.14
CA LYS A 232 -2.86 20.11 13.98
C LYS A 232 -1.89 19.43 13.01
N ASP A 233 -1.80 18.10 13.05
CA ASP A 233 -0.77 17.33 12.33
C ASP A 233 -1.35 16.49 11.20
N GLU A 234 -2.67 16.29 11.16
CA GLU A 234 -3.32 15.33 10.26
C GLU A 234 -4.66 15.86 9.74
N VAL A 235 -4.95 15.59 8.49
CA VAL A 235 -6.27 15.75 7.86
C VAL A 235 -6.83 14.35 7.62
N THR A 236 -8.03 14.09 8.15
CA THR A 236 -8.73 12.80 7.99
C THR A 236 -9.98 13.00 7.13
N VAL A 237 -10.04 12.34 5.98
CA VAL A 237 -11.27 12.24 5.16
C VAL A 237 -11.93 10.90 5.45
N SER A 238 -13.21 10.91 5.80
CA SER A 238 -13.97 9.70 6.15
C SER A 238 -15.18 9.48 5.25
N PHE A 239 -15.36 8.21 4.86
CA PHE A 239 -16.56 7.69 4.20
C PHE A 239 -17.14 6.61 5.10
N GLU A 240 -18.34 6.81 5.62
CA GLU A 240 -18.98 5.92 6.56
C GLU A 240 -20.36 5.51 6.05
N ASN A 241 -20.60 4.23 5.85
CA ASN A 241 -21.88 3.73 5.40
C ASN A 241 -22.36 2.55 6.25
N ASN A 242 -23.67 2.43 6.40
CA ASN A 242 -24.25 1.28 7.05
C ASN A 242 -24.19 0.04 6.15
N VAL A 243 -23.89 -1.11 6.76
CA VAL A 243 -23.71 -2.39 6.07
C VAL A 243 -24.50 -3.49 6.77
N THR A 244 -24.93 -4.50 6.02
CA THR A 244 -25.53 -5.73 6.51
C THR A 244 -24.58 -6.90 6.34
N ASP A 245 -24.52 -7.79 7.32
CA ASP A 245 -23.73 -9.04 7.28
C ASP A 245 -22.23 -8.84 6.98
N PHE A 246 -21.65 -7.76 7.49
CA PHE A 246 -20.23 -7.47 7.33
C PHE A 246 -19.45 -7.98 8.55
N SER A 247 -18.49 -8.87 8.34
CA SER A 247 -17.71 -9.52 9.38
C SER A 247 -16.32 -8.87 9.60
N GLU A 248 -15.65 -9.24 10.70
CA GLU A 248 -14.24 -8.86 10.90
C GLU A 248 -13.30 -9.52 9.87
N ASP A 249 -13.63 -10.70 9.35
CA ASP A 249 -12.87 -11.34 8.28
C ASP A 249 -13.00 -10.56 6.98
N ASP A 250 -14.20 -10.02 6.68
CA ASP A 250 -14.38 -9.10 5.56
C ASP A 250 -13.53 -7.84 5.73
N LEU A 251 -13.47 -7.28 6.95
CA LEU A 251 -12.69 -6.10 7.26
C LEU A 251 -11.18 -6.32 7.02
N ASN A 252 -10.67 -7.49 7.41
CA ASN A 252 -9.27 -7.85 7.22
C ASN A 252 -8.91 -7.99 5.74
N SER A 253 -9.85 -8.45 4.92
CA SER A 253 -9.64 -8.76 3.50
C SER A 253 -10.08 -7.65 2.54
N ILE A 254 -10.72 -6.56 3.04
CA ILE A 254 -11.36 -5.53 2.19
C ILE A 254 -10.38 -4.83 1.23
N PHE A 255 -9.09 -4.80 1.55
CA PHE A 255 -8.03 -4.23 0.72
C PHE A 255 -7.28 -5.26 -0.12
N GLU A 256 -7.62 -6.55 0.00
CA GLU A 256 -6.98 -7.59 -0.80
C GLU A 256 -7.41 -7.51 -2.26
N ARG A 257 -6.51 -7.94 -3.15
CA ARG A 257 -6.76 -7.95 -4.60
C ARG A 257 -7.89 -8.93 -4.93
N PHE A 258 -8.87 -8.49 -5.73
CA PHE A 258 -10.02 -9.30 -6.17
C PHE A 258 -10.95 -9.76 -5.05
N TYR A 259 -10.77 -9.24 -3.85
CA TYR A 259 -11.68 -9.53 -2.77
C TYR A 259 -13.06 -8.93 -3.06
N MET A 260 -14.07 -9.76 -2.98
CA MET A 260 -15.48 -9.39 -3.16
C MET A 260 -16.35 -10.30 -2.31
N ARG A 261 -17.33 -9.75 -1.65
CA ARG A 261 -18.40 -10.53 -1.02
C ARG A 261 -19.26 -11.21 -2.09
N ASP A 262 -19.78 -12.40 -1.80
CA ASP A 262 -20.48 -13.23 -2.79
C ASP A 262 -21.64 -12.52 -3.50
N ASN A 263 -22.36 -11.65 -2.81
CA ASN A 263 -23.48 -10.88 -3.37
C ASN A 263 -23.05 -9.81 -4.40
N ALA A 264 -21.78 -9.41 -4.44
CA ALA A 264 -21.29 -8.36 -5.33
C ALA A 264 -20.74 -8.87 -6.68
N ARG A 265 -20.64 -10.18 -6.86
CA ARG A 265 -20.12 -10.79 -8.10
C ARG A 265 -21.02 -10.55 -9.31
N SER A 266 -22.33 -10.36 -9.10
CA SER A 266 -23.32 -10.12 -10.18
C SER A 266 -23.24 -8.71 -10.76
N ASP A 267 -22.79 -7.70 -10.00
CA ASP A 267 -22.90 -6.27 -10.34
C ASP A 267 -21.65 -5.66 -11.00
N GLY A 268 -20.73 -6.51 -11.48
CA GLY A 268 -19.59 -6.04 -12.25
C GLY A 268 -18.50 -5.35 -11.41
N ALA A 269 -18.38 -5.73 -10.17
CA ALA A 269 -17.24 -5.38 -9.34
C ALA A 269 -15.97 -6.06 -9.85
N SER A 270 -14.82 -5.43 -9.65
CA SER A 270 -13.51 -6.04 -9.94
C SER A 270 -12.78 -6.51 -8.68
N GLY A 271 -13.20 -6.02 -7.50
CA GLY A 271 -12.44 -6.22 -6.27
C GLY A 271 -11.08 -5.48 -6.24
N LEU A 272 -10.88 -4.54 -7.17
CA LEU A 272 -9.62 -3.77 -7.27
C LEU A 272 -9.75 -2.33 -6.75
N GLY A 273 -10.99 -1.80 -6.60
CA GLY A 273 -11.21 -0.38 -6.29
C GLY A 273 -10.56 0.07 -5.00
N LEU A 274 -10.77 -0.66 -3.89
CA LEU A 274 -10.17 -0.34 -2.59
C LEU A 274 -8.67 -0.62 -2.54
N THR A 275 -8.20 -1.64 -3.23
CA THR A 275 -6.77 -1.93 -3.38
C THR A 275 -6.05 -0.80 -4.12
N ILE A 276 -6.65 -0.28 -5.21
CA ILE A 276 -6.14 0.89 -5.95
C ILE A 276 -6.15 2.13 -5.06
N ALA A 277 -7.24 2.39 -4.34
CA ALA A 277 -7.35 3.54 -3.45
C ALA A 277 -6.26 3.51 -2.37
N LYS A 278 -6.07 2.37 -1.71
CA LYS A 278 -5.03 2.18 -0.70
C LYS A 278 -3.63 2.46 -1.26
N HIS A 279 -3.32 1.88 -2.40
CA HIS A 279 -2.01 2.04 -3.03
C HIS A 279 -1.73 3.49 -3.45
N LEU A 280 -2.73 4.21 -3.99
CA LEU A 280 -2.60 5.63 -4.34
C LEU A 280 -2.38 6.49 -3.09
N VAL A 281 -3.12 6.24 -2.01
CA VAL A 281 -2.95 6.97 -0.74
C VAL A 281 -1.56 6.72 -0.15
N GLU A 282 -1.08 5.47 -0.15
CA GLU A 282 0.27 5.12 0.30
C GLU A 282 1.36 5.80 -0.54
N LYS A 283 1.19 5.90 -1.87
CA LYS A 283 2.12 6.63 -2.76
C LYS A 283 2.10 8.15 -2.51
N MET A 284 1.04 8.68 -1.95
CA MET A 284 0.93 10.07 -1.49
C MET A 284 1.33 10.24 -0.01
N HIS A 285 2.06 9.27 0.56
CA HIS A 285 2.53 9.27 1.94
C HIS A 285 1.41 9.34 2.99
N GLY A 286 0.18 9.00 2.61
CA GLY A 286 -0.98 8.90 3.47
C GLY A 286 -1.24 7.45 3.93
N MET A 287 -2.33 7.27 4.67
CA MET A 287 -2.81 5.98 5.14
C MET A 287 -4.30 5.82 4.85
N LEU A 288 -4.72 4.67 4.31
CA LEU A 288 -6.13 4.30 4.16
C LEU A 288 -6.44 3.14 5.08
N GLU A 289 -7.34 3.38 6.02
CA GLU A 289 -7.77 2.43 7.04
C GLU A 289 -9.26 2.12 6.90
N ALA A 290 -9.65 0.93 7.36
CA ALA A 290 -11.04 0.52 7.48
C ALA A 290 -11.33 0.12 8.92
N GLU A 291 -12.48 0.54 9.43
CA GLU A 291 -12.98 0.13 10.75
C GLU A 291 -14.47 -0.25 10.66
N LEU A 292 -14.87 -1.22 11.45
CA LEU A 292 -16.26 -1.58 11.62
C LEU A 292 -16.75 -1.06 12.98
N LYS A 293 -17.69 -0.13 12.97
CA LYS A 293 -18.24 0.48 14.17
C LYS A 293 -19.62 -0.08 14.47
N ASP A 294 -19.83 -0.48 15.72
CA ASP A 294 -21.10 -1.05 16.20
C ASP A 294 -21.62 -2.21 15.32
N GLU A 295 -20.71 -2.99 14.69
CA GLU A 295 -20.99 -4.12 13.78
C GLU A 295 -21.92 -3.79 12.59
N LYS A 296 -22.17 -2.51 12.34
CA LYS A 296 -23.14 -2.03 11.33
C LYS A 296 -22.65 -0.89 10.47
N TRP A 297 -21.57 -0.22 10.83
CA TRP A 297 -21.05 0.91 10.10
C TRP A 297 -19.62 0.63 9.63
N LEU A 298 -19.46 0.48 8.32
CA LEU A 298 -18.13 0.45 7.69
C LEU A 298 -17.65 1.88 7.51
N ARG A 299 -16.52 2.20 8.12
CA ARG A 299 -15.86 3.49 7.98
C ARG A 299 -14.51 3.31 7.30
N LEU A 300 -14.31 4.00 6.17
CA LEU A 300 -13.03 4.10 5.46
C LEU A 300 -12.44 5.48 5.75
N LYS A 301 -11.19 5.54 6.23
CA LYS A 301 -10.50 6.77 6.63
C LYS A 301 -9.23 6.96 5.80
N ILE A 302 -9.11 8.10 5.15
CA ILE A 302 -7.88 8.57 4.51
C ILE A 302 -7.22 9.55 5.47
N LYS A 303 -5.98 9.28 5.86
CA LYS A 303 -5.15 10.15 6.71
C LYS A 303 -4.04 10.76 5.88
N LEU A 304 -3.92 12.07 5.92
CA LEU A 304 -2.90 12.84 5.20
C LEU A 304 -2.22 13.82 6.15
N VAL A 305 -0.99 14.20 5.86
CA VAL A 305 -0.27 15.20 6.65
C VAL A 305 -0.89 16.59 6.40
N ASN A 306 -1.15 17.32 7.49
CA ASN A 306 -1.61 18.70 7.42
C ASN A 306 -0.42 19.63 7.17
N ILE A 307 -0.43 20.38 6.06
CA ILE A 307 0.68 21.27 5.68
C ILE A 307 0.50 22.72 6.15
N GLU A 308 -0.64 23.10 6.70
CA GLU A 308 -0.88 24.47 7.19
C GLU A 308 -0.01 24.85 8.39
N ASN A 309 0.72 23.90 8.98
CA ASN A 309 1.57 24.11 10.15
C ASN A 309 3.06 23.79 9.91
N ILE A 310 3.48 23.60 8.66
CA ILE A 310 4.88 23.49 8.24
C ILE A 310 5.31 24.83 7.63
#